data_63805065b050a73e34629c1cf276c0a3
#
_entry.id   63805065b050a73e34629c1cf276c0a3
#
_cell.length_a   1.000
_cell.length_b   1.000
_cell.length_c   1.000
_cell.angle_alpha   90.00
_cell.angle_beta   90.00
_cell.angle_gamma   90.00
#
_symmetry.space_group_name_H-M   'P 1'
#
loop_
_entity.id
_entity.type
_entity.pdbx_description
1 polymer ?
#
loop_
_entity_poly.entity_id
_entity_poly.type
_entity_poly.pdbx_seq_one_letter_code
_entity_poly.pdbx_strand_id
1 'polypeptide(L)'
;AAYAGKDTVGYGIAGYKYETAQGDKLEVDSAGNIMQYKSAAAYDHAERYVTADEALSPEASLAKAREYLVQLFGKDVAARYDAPLPDTSTSTVWFHFKPTDRVKGAYTTAERISLALSEKGELLSYYAYHVGAFDGKDVPADFTDDRIKQIIGESLSGEHGDIELSDERKLITLEGGKIACTMSFRIAEDGAAGEWVSVVIPLE
;
A
#
# COMPACT_ATOMS: atom_id res chain seq x y z
N ALA A 1 15.00 -18.65 -7.70
CA ALA A 1 13.76 -18.88 -6.97
C ALA A 1 12.87 -19.87 -7.73
N ALA A 2 12.17 -20.73 -7.02
CA ALA A 2 11.21 -21.67 -7.59
C ALA A 2 9.81 -21.06 -7.53
N TYR A 3 8.99 -21.29 -8.56
CA TYR A 3 7.59 -20.87 -8.57
C TYR A 3 6.79 -21.64 -7.52
N ALA A 4 6.05 -20.95 -6.67
CA ALA A 4 5.32 -21.52 -5.55
C ALA A 4 3.79 -21.33 -5.63
N GLY A 5 3.29 -20.60 -6.63
CA GLY A 5 1.85 -20.40 -6.83
C GLY A 5 1.46 -19.01 -7.31
N LYS A 6 0.15 -18.81 -7.45
CA LYS A 6 -0.47 -17.53 -7.81
C LYS A 6 -1.51 -17.17 -6.74
N ASP A 7 -1.59 -15.90 -6.39
CA ASP A 7 -2.59 -15.34 -5.49
C ASP A 7 -3.16 -14.03 -6.05
N THR A 8 -4.18 -13.51 -5.40
CA THR A 8 -4.71 -12.18 -5.71
C THR A 8 -4.38 -11.26 -4.54
N VAL A 9 -3.55 -10.28 -4.80
CA VAL A 9 -3.15 -9.26 -3.83
C VAL A 9 -4.05 -8.06 -4.02
N GLY A 10 -4.44 -7.40 -2.96
CA GLY A 10 -5.37 -6.29 -2.88
C GLY A 10 -5.86 -5.68 -4.20
N TYR A 11 -7.14 -5.42 -4.30
CA TYR A 11 -7.80 -4.85 -5.48
C TYR A 11 -7.69 -5.69 -6.77
N GLY A 12 -7.49 -7.01 -6.66
CA GLY A 12 -7.49 -7.92 -7.81
C GLY A 12 -6.15 -8.02 -8.56
N ILE A 13 -5.05 -7.44 -8.04
CA ILE A 13 -3.73 -7.56 -8.66
C ILE A 13 -3.24 -9.00 -8.50
N ALA A 14 -2.84 -9.63 -9.62
CA ALA A 14 -2.26 -10.96 -9.59
C ALA A 14 -0.83 -10.94 -9.01
N GLY A 15 -0.59 -11.73 -7.99
CA GLY A 15 0.73 -11.97 -7.40
C GLY A 15 1.23 -13.38 -7.71
N TYR A 16 2.42 -13.48 -8.28
CA TYR A 16 3.08 -14.75 -8.55
C TYR A 16 4.11 -15.01 -7.45
N LYS A 17 3.93 -16.09 -6.71
CA LYS A 17 4.76 -16.44 -5.55
C LYS A 17 5.97 -17.27 -5.98
N TYR A 18 7.10 -16.94 -5.39
CA TYR A 18 8.37 -17.65 -5.57
C TYR A 18 9.04 -17.88 -4.22
N GLU A 19 9.84 -18.93 -4.15
CA GLU A 19 10.69 -19.23 -2.99
C GLU A 19 12.14 -19.43 -3.42
N THR A 20 13.09 -18.82 -2.68
CA THR A 20 14.52 -18.99 -2.91
C THR A 20 15.01 -20.30 -2.30
N ALA A 21 16.22 -20.73 -2.66
CA ALA A 21 16.85 -21.90 -2.03
C ALA A 21 17.15 -21.70 -0.53
N GLN A 22 17.21 -20.44 -0.09
CA GLN A 22 17.38 -20.06 1.32
C GLN A 22 16.05 -19.97 2.09
N GLY A 23 14.92 -20.19 1.40
CA GLY A 23 13.58 -20.12 2.01
C GLY A 23 12.96 -18.73 2.03
N ASP A 24 13.61 -17.72 1.41
CA ASP A 24 12.98 -16.39 1.28
C ASP A 24 11.78 -16.47 0.33
N LYS A 25 10.75 -15.69 0.63
CA LYS A 25 9.52 -15.65 -0.16
C LYS A 25 9.41 -14.32 -0.91
N LEU A 26 9.06 -14.43 -2.18
CA LEU A 26 8.88 -13.32 -3.10
C LEU A 26 7.46 -13.37 -3.68
N GLU A 27 6.86 -12.21 -3.87
CA GLU A 27 5.64 -12.06 -4.63
C GLU A 27 5.85 -11.00 -5.70
N VAL A 28 5.55 -11.36 -6.95
CA VAL A 28 5.89 -10.58 -8.15
C VAL A 28 4.60 -10.31 -8.93
N ASP A 29 4.40 -9.09 -9.42
CA ASP A 29 3.28 -8.76 -10.30
C ASP A 29 3.46 -9.31 -11.73
N SER A 30 2.48 -9.11 -12.59
CA SER A 30 2.53 -9.56 -13.99
C SER A 30 3.58 -8.84 -14.84
N ALA A 31 4.10 -7.70 -14.40
CA ALA A 31 5.16 -6.94 -15.04
C ALA A 31 6.56 -7.33 -14.56
N GLY A 32 6.65 -8.20 -13.55
CA GLY A 32 7.92 -8.65 -12.97
C GLY A 32 8.42 -7.80 -11.79
N ASN A 33 7.63 -6.84 -11.31
CA ASN A 33 8.01 -6.05 -10.14
C ASN A 33 7.78 -6.86 -8.86
N ILE A 34 8.77 -6.86 -7.96
CA ILE A 34 8.63 -7.52 -6.67
C ILE A 34 7.76 -6.64 -5.77
N MET A 35 6.54 -7.10 -5.49
CA MET A 35 5.59 -6.41 -4.63
C MET A 35 5.81 -6.76 -3.15
N GLN A 36 6.28 -7.96 -2.87
CA GLN A 36 6.54 -8.42 -1.52
C GLN A 36 7.80 -9.27 -1.47
N TYR A 37 8.58 -9.07 -0.41
CA TYR A 37 9.69 -9.91 -0.01
C TYR A 37 9.55 -10.25 1.48
N LYS A 38 9.85 -11.50 1.83
CA LYS A 38 10.01 -11.95 3.22
C LYS A 38 11.24 -12.83 3.31
N SER A 39 12.18 -12.41 4.14
CA SER A 39 13.36 -13.22 4.46
C SER A 39 12.96 -14.47 5.25
N ALA A 40 13.65 -15.58 5.03
CA ALA A 40 13.52 -16.78 5.85
C ALA A 40 13.81 -16.47 7.33
N ALA A 41 14.82 -15.63 7.61
CA ALA A 41 15.15 -15.16 8.94
C ALA A 41 14.01 -14.38 9.63
N ALA A 42 13.06 -13.81 8.85
CA ALA A 42 11.91 -13.15 9.41
C ALA A 42 10.99 -14.08 10.22
N TYR A 43 11.12 -15.38 10.05
CA TYR A 43 10.32 -16.38 10.76
C TYR A 43 11.09 -17.04 11.91
N ASP A 44 12.40 -16.82 12.01
CA ASP A 44 13.20 -17.36 13.11
C ASP A 44 13.21 -16.40 14.30
N HIS A 45 12.35 -16.66 15.27
CA HIS A 45 12.21 -15.83 16.46
C HIS A 45 13.40 -15.96 17.43
N ALA A 46 14.18 -17.03 17.34
CA ALA A 46 15.23 -17.33 18.30
C ALA A 46 16.48 -16.44 18.12
N GLU A 47 16.75 -15.99 16.90
CA GLU A 47 17.91 -15.15 16.58
C GLU A 47 17.66 -13.64 16.69
N ARG A 48 16.44 -13.23 17.05
CA ARG A 48 16.03 -11.81 17.02
C ARG A 48 16.35 -11.03 18.28
N TYR A 49 16.60 -11.70 19.37
CA TYR A 49 16.91 -11.00 20.63
C TYR A 49 18.33 -10.48 20.60
N VAL A 50 18.46 -9.18 20.51
CA VAL A 50 19.72 -8.47 20.65
C VAL A 50 19.80 -7.77 21.99
N THR A 51 21.01 -7.58 22.50
CA THR A 51 21.21 -6.74 23.66
C THR A 51 20.97 -5.28 23.27
N ALA A 52 20.58 -4.44 24.23
CA ALA A 52 20.31 -3.01 23.97
C ALA A 52 21.50 -2.28 23.32
N ASP A 53 22.74 -2.75 23.59
CA ASP A 53 23.96 -2.16 23.03
C ASP A 53 24.18 -2.54 21.55
N GLU A 54 23.49 -3.55 21.04
CA GLU A 54 23.59 -3.99 19.63
C GLU A 54 22.47 -3.44 18.77
N ALA A 55 21.40 -2.94 19.37
CA ALA A 55 20.26 -2.38 18.66
C ALA A 55 20.59 -1.00 18.07
N LEU A 56 20.13 -0.75 16.84
CA LEU A 56 20.25 0.56 16.22
C LEU A 56 19.34 1.59 16.89
N SER A 57 19.81 2.84 17.00
CA SER A 57 18.93 3.94 17.37
C SER A 57 17.82 4.14 16.31
N PRO A 58 16.70 4.82 16.66
CA PRO A 58 15.64 5.12 15.69
C PRO A 58 16.16 5.82 14.41
N GLU A 59 17.09 6.78 14.58
CA GLU A 59 17.70 7.52 13.47
C GLU A 59 18.58 6.62 12.60
N ALA A 60 19.41 5.77 13.23
CA ALA A 60 20.26 4.82 12.52
C ALA A 60 19.42 3.76 11.77
N SER A 61 18.33 3.30 12.38
CA SER A 61 17.37 2.39 11.75
C SER A 61 16.68 3.03 10.54
N LEU A 62 16.24 4.30 10.65
CA LEU A 62 15.65 5.03 9.52
C LEU A 62 16.69 5.25 8.40
N ALA A 63 17.93 5.60 8.74
CA ALA A 63 18.99 5.74 7.74
C ALA A 63 19.22 4.42 7.00
N LYS A 64 19.22 3.29 7.72
CA LYS A 64 19.36 1.96 7.13
C LYS A 64 18.17 1.59 6.25
N ALA A 65 16.95 1.91 6.66
CA ALA A 65 15.76 1.71 5.85
C ALA A 65 15.81 2.54 4.54
N ARG A 66 16.34 3.77 4.58
CA ARG A 66 16.55 4.60 3.38
C ARG A 66 17.62 4.02 2.44
N GLU A 67 18.68 3.41 2.97
CA GLU A 67 19.66 2.69 2.15
C GLU A 67 18.99 1.54 1.38
N TYR A 68 18.16 0.73 2.05
CA TYR A 68 17.40 -0.33 1.40
C TYR A 68 16.41 0.23 0.36
N LEU A 69 15.73 1.33 0.68
CA LEU A 69 14.83 1.97 -0.28
C LEU A 69 15.56 2.35 -1.59
N VAL A 70 16.77 2.92 -1.47
CA VAL A 70 17.61 3.25 -2.63
C VAL A 70 18.07 2.00 -3.38
N GLN A 71 18.46 0.94 -2.67
CA GLN A 71 18.89 -0.31 -3.29
C GLN A 71 17.78 -1.02 -4.05
N LEU A 72 16.56 -1.01 -3.50
CA LEU A 72 15.41 -1.72 -4.07
C LEU A 72 14.75 -0.95 -5.22
N PHE A 73 14.66 0.37 -5.12
CA PHE A 73 13.84 1.20 -6.02
C PHE A 73 14.64 2.27 -6.77
N GLY A 74 15.93 2.43 -6.47
CA GLY A 74 16.77 3.48 -7.05
C GLY A 74 16.60 4.85 -6.35
N LYS A 75 17.57 5.75 -6.62
CA LYS A 75 17.66 7.06 -5.94
C LYS A 75 16.46 7.97 -6.25
N ASP A 76 16.00 7.97 -7.50
CA ASP A 76 14.94 8.88 -7.96
C ASP A 76 13.59 8.52 -7.31
N VAL A 77 13.28 7.22 -7.23
CA VAL A 77 12.09 6.75 -6.51
C VAL A 77 12.24 7.01 -5.01
N ALA A 78 13.36 6.64 -4.42
CA ALA A 78 13.59 6.80 -2.99
C ALA A 78 13.47 8.25 -2.52
N ALA A 79 13.89 9.22 -3.34
CA ALA A 79 13.81 10.65 -3.02
C ALA A 79 12.37 11.19 -2.91
N ARG A 80 11.40 10.47 -3.46
CA ARG A 80 9.99 10.86 -3.45
C ARG A 80 9.23 10.36 -2.23
N TYR A 81 9.85 9.50 -1.42
CA TYR A 81 9.19 8.84 -0.30
C TYR A 81 9.80 9.27 1.02
N ASP A 82 8.94 9.46 2.02
CA ASP A 82 9.34 9.79 3.39
C ASP A 82 8.60 8.93 4.42
N ALA A 83 9.24 8.72 5.57
CA ALA A 83 8.68 8.01 6.71
C ALA A 83 9.07 8.73 8.01
N PRO A 84 8.19 8.73 9.04
CA PRO A 84 8.53 9.20 10.36
C PRO A 84 9.59 8.31 11.02
N LEU A 85 10.19 8.80 12.12
CA LEU A 85 11.01 7.95 12.99
C LEU A 85 10.18 6.75 13.47
N PRO A 86 10.78 5.56 13.49
CA PRO A 86 10.07 4.35 13.89
C PRO A 86 9.91 4.27 15.41
N ASP A 87 8.92 3.47 15.82
CA ASP A 87 8.90 2.91 17.17
C ASP A 87 9.83 1.69 17.22
N THR A 88 10.84 1.75 18.08
CA THR A 88 11.84 0.68 18.26
C THR A 88 11.57 -0.15 19.52
N SER A 89 10.37 -0.06 20.10
CA SER A 89 9.99 -0.85 21.29
C SER A 89 9.77 -2.33 20.99
N THR A 90 9.82 -2.74 19.72
CA THR A 90 9.60 -4.11 19.27
C THR A 90 10.82 -4.66 18.54
N SER A 91 11.00 -5.99 18.55
CA SER A 91 12.10 -6.69 17.86
C SER A 91 12.06 -6.58 16.32
N THR A 92 11.00 -6.03 15.77
CA THR A 92 10.85 -5.74 14.35
C THR A 92 10.49 -4.27 14.18
N VAL A 93 11.34 -3.53 13.51
CA VAL A 93 11.17 -2.08 13.31
C VAL A 93 10.52 -1.85 11.95
N TRP A 94 9.32 -1.27 11.95
CA TRP A 94 8.54 -1.00 10.75
C TRP A 94 8.69 0.44 10.27
N PHE A 95 8.87 0.59 8.96
CA PHE A 95 8.89 1.87 8.25
C PHE A 95 7.79 1.87 7.20
N HIS A 96 6.95 2.89 7.22
CA HIS A 96 5.89 3.09 6.24
C HIS A 96 6.19 4.34 5.41
N PHE A 97 6.94 4.17 4.34
CA PHE A 97 7.26 5.23 3.40
C PHE A 97 6.05 5.57 2.54
N LYS A 98 5.74 6.86 2.47
CA LYS A 98 4.65 7.41 1.65
C LYS A 98 5.23 8.45 0.70
N PRO A 99 4.70 8.60 -0.52
CA PRO A 99 5.16 9.65 -1.40
C PRO A 99 4.88 11.02 -0.78
N THR A 100 5.79 11.96 -0.96
CA THR A 100 5.66 13.34 -0.45
C THR A 100 4.58 14.12 -1.20
N ASP A 101 4.31 13.76 -2.45
CA ASP A 101 3.31 14.33 -3.36
C ASP A 101 2.06 13.44 -3.51
N ARG A 102 1.67 12.75 -2.45
CA ARG A 102 0.57 11.76 -2.45
C ARG A 102 -0.83 12.33 -2.66
N VAL A 103 -0.97 13.64 -2.68
CA VAL A 103 -2.27 14.32 -2.83
C VAL A 103 -2.45 14.78 -4.27
N LYS A 104 -3.51 14.33 -4.92
CA LYS A 104 -3.96 14.73 -6.25
C LYS A 104 -5.28 15.47 -6.11
N GLY A 105 -5.24 16.82 -5.90
CA GLY A 105 -6.42 17.59 -5.57
C GLY A 105 -7.03 17.15 -4.23
N ALA A 106 -8.27 16.69 -4.24
CA ALA A 106 -8.98 16.15 -3.06
C ALA A 106 -8.68 14.66 -2.79
N TYR A 107 -7.83 14.02 -3.60
CA TYR A 107 -7.57 12.59 -3.54
C TYR A 107 -6.17 12.29 -2.98
N THR A 108 -6.06 11.29 -2.12
CA THR A 108 -4.77 10.70 -1.75
C THR A 108 -4.45 9.51 -2.65
N THR A 109 -3.17 9.13 -2.77
CA THR A 109 -2.79 7.90 -3.47
C THR A 109 -2.55 6.76 -2.48
N ALA A 110 -2.80 5.52 -2.91
CA ALA A 110 -2.54 4.33 -2.10
C ALA A 110 -1.06 3.89 -2.15
N GLU A 111 -0.20 4.67 -2.81
CA GLU A 111 1.22 4.36 -2.87
C GLU A 111 1.83 4.20 -1.48
N ARG A 112 2.54 3.12 -1.31
CA ARG A 112 3.23 2.83 -0.05
C ARG A 112 4.35 1.84 -0.28
N ILE A 113 5.49 2.09 0.38
CA ILE A 113 6.56 1.11 0.57
C ILE A 113 6.69 0.90 2.07
N SER A 114 6.56 -0.35 2.52
CA SER A 114 6.75 -0.71 3.92
C SER A 114 7.95 -1.62 4.04
N LEU A 115 8.91 -1.27 4.89
CA LEU A 115 10.09 -2.08 5.20
C LEU A 115 10.01 -2.51 6.65
N ALA A 116 10.38 -3.76 6.92
CA ALA A 116 10.60 -4.27 8.26
C ALA A 116 12.09 -4.63 8.41
N LEU A 117 12.72 -4.07 9.41
CA LEU A 117 14.10 -4.37 9.77
C LEU A 117 14.16 -5.08 11.13
N SER A 118 15.20 -5.90 11.32
CA SER A 118 15.62 -6.35 12.64
C SER A 118 16.17 -5.17 13.45
N GLU A 119 16.32 -5.32 14.75
CA GLU A 119 17.00 -4.34 15.62
C GLU A 119 18.44 -4.03 15.17
N LYS A 120 19.09 -4.96 14.48
CA LYS A 120 20.44 -4.78 13.87
C LYS A 120 20.39 -4.11 12.49
N GLY A 121 19.21 -3.82 11.96
CA GLY A 121 19.03 -3.18 10.67
C GLY A 121 19.06 -4.14 9.47
N GLU A 122 18.88 -5.45 9.67
CA GLU A 122 18.75 -6.42 8.57
C GLU A 122 17.35 -6.35 7.97
N LEU A 123 17.22 -6.42 6.64
CA LEU A 123 15.94 -6.43 5.97
C LEU A 123 15.22 -7.77 6.19
N LEU A 124 14.11 -7.73 6.92
CA LEU A 124 13.26 -8.89 7.18
C LEU A 124 12.16 -9.05 6.15
N SER A 125 11.52 -7.95 5.78
CA SER A 125 10.51 -7.95 4.73
C SER A 125 10.32 -6.57 4.13
N TYR A 126 9.75 -6.53 2.92
CA TYR A 126 9.14 -5.32 2.40
C TYR A 126 7.84 -5.61 1.65
N TYR A 127 7.03 -4.54 1.52
CA TYR A 127 5.82 -4.50 0.72
C TYR A 127 5.83 -3.21 -0.09
N ALA A 128 5.60 -3.32 -1.40
CA ALA A 128 5.54 -2.18 -2.29
C ALA A 128 4.21 -2.22 -3.06
N TYR A 129 3.37 -1.21 -2.84
CA TYR A 129 2.05 -1.14 -3.46
C TYR A 129 1.94 0.14 -4.28
N HIS A 130 1.50 -0.01 -5.53
CA HIS A 130 1.17 1.10 -6.43
C HIS A 130 2.32 2.09 -6.70
N VAL A 131 3.58 1.68 -6.48
CA VAL A 131 4.75 2.56 -6.62
C VAL A 131 4.87 3.09 -8.05
N GLY A 132 4.85 4.44 -8.20
CA GLY A 132 4.91 5.13 -9.49
C GLY A 132 3.65 5.01 -10.35
N ALA A 133 2.61 4.37 -9.87
CA ALA A 133 1.41 4.08 -10.67
C ALA A 133 0.60 5.34 -11.03
N PHE A 134 0.76 6.41 -10.26
CA PHE A 134 0.01 7.66 -10.42
C PHE A 134 0.85 8.79 -11.05
N ASP A 135 2.06 8.48 -11.51
CA ASP A 135 2.94 9.46 -12.15
C ASP A 135 2.34 9.97 -13.46
N GLY A 136 2.21 11.30 -13.56
CA GLY A 136 1.62 11.95 -14.72
C GLY A 136 0.14 11.67 -14.98
N LYS A 137 -0.55 11.08 -13.99
CA LYS A 137 -2.00 10.79 -14.08
C LYS A 137 -2.77 11.77 -13.20
N ASP A 138 -3.85 12.31 -13.75
CA ASP A 138 -4.77 13.19 -13.05
C ASP A 138 -6.14 12.51 -12.90
N VAL A 139 -6.91 13.00 -11.91
CA VAL A 139 -8.32 12.61 -11.76
C VAL A 139 -9.11 13.31 -12.86
N PRO A 140 -9.97 12.59 -13.62
CA PRO A 140 -10.82 13.21 -14.63
C PRO A 140 -11.65 14.37 -14.08
N ALA A 141 -11.75 15.47 -14.81
CA ALA A 141 -12.45 16.68 -14.34
C ALA A 141 -13.95 16.45 -14.12
N ASP A 142 -14.53 15.48 -14.79
CA ASP A 142 -15.96 15.08 -14.67
C ASP A 142 -16.20 14.06 -13.55
N PHE A 143 -15.15 13.60 -12.84
CA PHE A 143 -15.29 12.72 -11.69
C PHE A 143 -15.64 13.52 -10.43
N THR A 144 -16.85 14.10 -10.46
CA THR A 144 -17.43 14.93 -9.40
C THR A 144 -18.26 14.11 -8.42
N ASP A 145 -18.64 14.71 -7.30
CA ASP A 145 -19.52 14.09 -6.30
C ASP A 145 -20.84 13.64 -6.89
N ASP A 146 -21.44 14.46 -7.75
CA ASP A 146 -22.69 14.12 -8.42
C ASP A 146 -22.52 12.91 -9.34
N ARG A 147 -21.43 12.86 -10.09
CA ARG A 147 -21.11 11.70 -10.94
C ARG A 147 -20.88 10.44 -10.12
N ILE A 148 -20.17 10.55 -9.00
CA ILE A 148 -19.93 9.43 -8.07
C ILE A 148 -21.27 8.92 -7.51
N LYS A 149 -22.13 9.81 -7.01
CA LYS A 149 -23.46 9.45 -6.50
C LYS A 149 -24.32 8.78 -7.57
N GLN A 150 -24.25 9.28 -8.82
CA GLN A 150 -24.94 8.67 -9.94
C GLN A 150 -24.46 7.23 -10.17
N ILE A 151 -23.15 6.99 -10.24
CA ILE A 151 -22.58 5.65 -10.44
C ILE A 151 -22.99 4.69 -9.32
N ILE A 152 -22.95 5.15 -8.07
CA ILE A 152 -23.38 4.37 -6.91
C ILE A 152 -24.88 4.06 -7.03
N GLY A 153 -25.72 5.05 -7.29
CA GLY A 153 -27.15 4.90 -7.42
C GLY A 153 -27.55 3.93 -8.54
N GLU A 154 -26.88 3.99 -9.70
CA GLU A 154 -27.09 3.06 -10.81
C GLU A 154 -26.72 1.61 -10.45
N SER A 155 -25.80 1.40 -9.48
CA SER A 155 -25.38 0.07 -9.01
C SER A 155 -26.30 -0.51 -7.92
N LEU A 156 -27.12 0.32 -7.28
CA LEU A 156 -28.06 -0.09 -6.26
C LEU A 156 -29.34 -0.63 -6.90
N SER A 157 -29.94 -1.63 -6.29
CA SER A 157 -31.22 -2.19 -6.75
C SER A 157 -32.39 -1.52 -6.01
N GLY A 158 -33.29 -0.91 -6.76
CA GLY A 158 -34.53 -0.29 -6.21
C GLY A 158 -34.38 1.20 -5.88
N GLU A 159 -35.41 1.72 -5.22
CA GLU A 159 -35.39 3.09 -4.69
C GLU A 159 -34.47 3.13 -3.45
N HIS A 160 -33.68 4.17 -3.33
CA HIS A 160 -32.78 4.38 -2.20
C HIS A 160 -32.88 5.85 -1.72
N GLY A 161 -32.51 6.06 -0.45
CA GLY A 161 -32.41 7.40 0.13
C GLY A 161 -31.21 8.18 -0.39
N ASP A 162 -30.91 9.30 0.26
CA ASP A 162 -29.79 10.17 -0.12
C ASP A 162 -28.45 9.48 0.09
N ILE A 163 -27.59 9.55 -0.94
CA ILE A 163 -26.21 9.02 -0.88
C ILE A 163 -25.30 10.10 -0.29
N GLU A 164 -24.70 9.77 0.85
CA GLU A 164 -23.65 10.57 1.48
C GLU A 164 -22.28 9.94 1.17
N LEU A 165 -21.32 10.76 0.76
CA LEU A 165 -19.94 10.34 0.44
C LEU A 165 -19.00 10.69 1.58
N SER A 166 -18.01 9.84 1.86
CA SER A 166 -16.92 10.17 2.78
C SER A 166 -15.97 11.20 2.17
N ASP A 167 -15.32 12.00 3.02
CA ASP A 167 -14.29 12.95 2.59
C ASP A 167 -12.99 12.23 2.21
N GLU A 168 -12.76 11.03 2.74
CA GLU A 168 -11.56 10.25 2.45
C GLU A 168 -11.71 9.52 1.11
N ARG A 169 -10.91 9.97 0.13
CA ARG A 169 -10.85 9.41 -1.22
C ARG A 169 -9.43 9.01 -1.55
N LYS A 170 -9.26 7.79 -2.03
CA LYS A 170 -7.94 7.24 -2.29
C LYS A 170 -7.86 6.65 -3.70
N LEU A 171 -6.87 7.07 -4.46
CA LEU A 171 -6.57 6.47 -5.76
C LEU A 171 -5.80 5.17 -5.55
N ILE A 172 -6.24 4.15 -6.28
CA ILE A 172 -5.65 2.82 -6.32
C ILE A 172 -5.45 2.39 -7.76
N THR A 173 -4.62 1.38 -7.99
CA THR A 173 -4.57 0.71 -9.29
C THR A 173 -5.28 -0.63 -9.23
N LEU A 174 -5.94 -0.97 -10.34
CA LEU A 174 -6.53 -2.28 -10.59
C LEU A 174 -5.60 -3.10 -11.51
N GLU A 175 -5.97 -4.34 -11.77
CA GLU A 175 -5.29 -5.19 -12.73
C GLU A 175 -5.20 -4.50 -14.11
N GLY A 176 -4.03 -4.60 -14.76
CA GLY A 176 -3.77 -3.91 -16.02
C GLY A 176 -3.39 -2.43 -15.88
N GLY A 177 -3.14 -1.93 -14.65
CA GLY A 177 -2.69 -0.57 -14.39
C GLY A 177 -3.78 0.51 -14.53
N LYS A 178 -5.05 0.11 -14.59
CA LYS A 178 -6.19 1.03 -14.56
C LYS A 178 -6.27 1.73 -13.21
N ILE A 179 -6.67 3.00 -13.22
CA ILE A 179 -6.86 3.77 -12.00
C ILE A 179 -8.31 3.69 -11.54
N ALA A 180 -8.49 3.56 -10.22
CA ALA A 180 -9.78 3.61 -9.57
C ALA A 180 -9.70 4.50 -8.32
N CYS A 181 -10.85 4.99 -7.89
CA CYS A 181 -11.02 5.63 -6.60
C CYS A 181 -11.67 4.64 -5.63
N THR A 182 -11.09 4.47 -4.44
CA THR A 182 -11.77 3.84 -3.31
C THR A 182 -12.19 4.90 -2.33
N MET A 183 -13.41 4.75 -1.85
CA MET A 183 -14.04 5.64 -0.87
C MET A 183 -15.15 4.89 -0.14
N SER A 184 -15.76 5.52 0.87
CA SER A 184 -16.95 4.97 1.51
C SER A 184 -18.15 5.86 1.21
N PHE A 185 -19.33 5.25 1.17
CA PHE A 185 -20.61 5.94 1.11
C PHE A 185 -21.59 5.32 2.11
N ARG A 186 -22.64 6.04 2.43
CA ARG A 186 -23.79 5.52 3.17
C ARG A 186 -25.08 6.04 2.58
N ILE A 187 -26.17 5.33 2.82
CA ILE A 187 -27.51 5.74 2.42
C ILE A 187 -28.21 6.28 3.67
N ALA A 188 -28.76 7.49 3.57
CA ALA A 188 -29.58 8.08 4.61
C ALA A 188 -31.06 7.81 4.27
N GLU A 189 -31.77 7.06 5.13
CA GLU A 189 -33.20 6.76 4.99
C GLU A 189 -33.95 7.33 6.18
N ASP A 190 -35.00 8.08 5.92
CA ASP A 190 -35.95 8.63 6.93
C ASP A 190 -35.27 9.36 8.12
N GLY A 191 -34.14 10.03 7.86
CA GLY A 191 -33.35 10.73 8.89
C GLY A 191 -32.44 9.87 9.73
N ALA A 192 -32.35 8.58 9.45
CA ALA A 192 -31.35 7.67 10.04
C ALA A 192 -30.19 7.48 9.06
N ALA A 193 -28.95 7.67 9.55
CA ALA A 193 -27.76 7.39 8.76
C ALA A 193 -27.48 5.88 8.74
N GLY A 194 -27.37 5.30 7.55
CA GLY A 194 -26.97 3.91 7.35
C GLY A 194 -25.50 3.66 7.68
N GLU A 195 -25.06 2.42 7.55
CA GLU A 195 -23.67 2.03 7.73
C GLU A 195 -22.82 2.50 6.54
N TRP A 196 -21.53 2.81 6.81
CA TRP A 196 -20.56 3.12 5.79
C TRP A 196 -20.16 1.87 5.00
N VAL A 197 -20.33 1.92 3.69
CA VAL A 197 -19.95 0.85 2.76
C VAL A 197 -18.81 1.33 1.87
N SER A 198 -17.76 0.53 1.74
CA SER A 198 -16.65 0.85 0.84
C SER A 198 -16.98 0.49 -0.60
N VAL A 199 -16.60 1.35 -1.53
CA VAL A 199 -16.78 1.18 -2.97
C VAL A 199 -15.47 1.45 -3.71
N VAL A 200 -15.30 0.78 -4.85
CA VAL A 200 -14.20 1.00 -5.79
C VAL A 200 -14.82 1.40 -7.12
N ILE A 201 -14.50 2.60 -7.59
CA ILE A 201 -15.02 3.16 -8.83
C ILE A 201 -13.87 3.36 -9.82
N PRO A 202 -13.83 2.61 -10.95
CA PRO A 202 -12.86 2.85 -12.01
C PRO A 202 -12.99 4.28 -12.56
N LEU A 203 -11.84 4.91 -12.89
CA LEU A 203 -11.80 6.26 -13.46
C LEU A 203 -11.72 6.26 -15.01
N GLU A 204 -11.59 5.07 -15.61
CA GLU A 204 -11.49 4.86 -17.06
C GLU A 204 -12.66 4.02 -17.56
#